data_b6bcea80003fe4e8fcd00224e03c279a
#
_entry.id   b6bcea80003fe4e8fcd00224e03c279a
#
_cell.length_a   1.000
_cell.length_b   1.000
_cell.length_c   1.000
_cell.angle_alpha   90.00
_cell.angle_beta   90.00
_cell.angle_gamma   90.00
#
_symmetry.space_group_name_H-M   'P 1'
#
loop_
_entity.id
_entity.type
_entity.pdbx_description
1 polymer ?
#
loop_
_entity_poly.entity_id
_entity_poly.type
_entity_poly.pdbx_seq_one_letter_code
_entity_poly.pdbx_strand_id
1 'polypeptide(L)'
;EELCTINPTAEIFLGEISEKVLKGISRIIASPGITDSHPFLAAAHSNGIEVISDIQLFVAEADAPLVAVTGSNGKSTVTTLLNLMCDSAGKSSLAGANLGVPALDLLIKDKPDFYILELSSFQLKRTQDLPVMVAVLLNISSDHLDWHTTEQEYRKAKYHIFSGAESAVFNRGDADAVAHFPRDIRSLSFGLDEPDGDGYGLRNDAGDVFLSYG
;
A
#
# COMPACT_ATOMS: atom_id res chain seq x y z
N GLU A 1 -15.28 25.04 6.06
CA GLU A 1 -16.42 25.13 7.00
C GLU A 1 -16.68 23.78 7.71
N GLU A 2 -16.70 22.67 6.98
CA GLU A 2 -16.99 21.33 7.51
C GLU A 2 -15.96 20.88 8.55
N LEU A 3 -14.66 21.09 8.32
CA LEU A 3 -13.59 20.77 9.28
C LEU A 3 -13.70 21.53 10.61
N CYS A 4 -14.08 22.81 10.58
CA CYS A 4 -14.28 23.61 11.78
C CYS A 4 -15.51 23.16 12.57
N THR A 5 -16.46 22.49 11.92
CA THR A 5 -17.64 21.93 12.59
C THR A 5 -17.27 20.64 13.33
N ILE A 6 -16.42 19.81 12.75
CA ILE A 6 -15.95 18.53 13.33
C ILE A 6 -14.95 18.79 14.48
N ASN A 7 -14.03 19.75 14.30
CA ASN A 7 -13.06 20.13 15.31
C ASN A 7 -12.96 21.67 15.44
N PRO A 8 -13.74 22.28 16.34
CA PRO A 8 -13.78 23.75 16.50
C PRO A 8 -12.43 24.37 16.94
N THR A 9 -11.50 23.57 17.44
CA THR A 9 -10.16 24.02 17.87
C THR A 9 -9.11 23.88 16.78
N ALA A 10 -9.46 23.31 15.61
CA ALA A 10 -8.54 23.16 14.51
C ALA A 10 -8.21 24.50 13.87
N GLU A 11 -6.93 24.78 13.69
CA GLU A 11 -6.46 25.94 12.93
C GLU A 11 -6.30 25.55 11.47
N ILE A 12 -6.84 26.37 10.56
CA ILE A 12 -6.77 26.11 9.12
C ILE A 12 -5.84 27.14 8.49
N PHE A 13 -4.79 26.68 7.83
CA PHE A 13 -3.84 27.49 7.08
C PHE A 13 -4.07 27.26 5.57
N LEU A 14 -4.22 28.34 4.81
CA LEU A 14 -4.38 28.30 3.35
C LEU A 14 -3.20 29.00 2.68
N GLY A 15 -2.72 28.42 1.59
CA GLY A 15 -1.58 28.95 0.84
C GLY A 15 -0.22 28.56 1.45
N GLU A 16 0.74 29.48 1.45
CA GLU A 16 2.06 29.23 2.02
C GLU A 16 2.00 29.09 3.54
N ILE A 17 2.47 27.95 4.04
CA ILE A 17 2.52 27.67 5.48
C ILE A 17 3.88 28.08 6.02
N SER A 18 3.89 28.99 6.99
CA SER A 18 5.13 29.41 7.66
C SER A 18 5.71 28.29 8.51
N GLU A 19 7.03 28.11 8.50
CA GLU A 19 7.74 27.15 9.38
C GLU A 19 7.46 27.37 10.88
N LYS A 20 7.02 28.55 11.26
CA LYS A 20 6.62 28.83 12.66
C LYS A 20 5.49 27.92 13.15
N VAL A 21 4.65 27.43 12.24
CA VAL A 21 3.57 26.48 12.54
C VAL A 21 4.14 25.15 13.03
N LEU A 22 5.36 24.79 12.62
CA LEU A 22 6.01 23.54 13.05
C LEU A 22 6.35 23.51 14.55
N LYS A 23 6.38 24.69 15.18
CA LYS A 23 6.71 24.77 16.62
C LYS A 23 5.60 24.13 17.47
N GLY A 24 5.97 23.04 18.16
CA GLY A 24 5.04 22.29 19.01
C GLY A 24 4.30 21.14 18.28
N ILE A 25 4.54 20.96 16.98
CA ILE A 25 4.05 19.81 16.24
C ILE A 25 4.99 18.62 16.46
N SER A 26 4.43 17.49 16.85
CA SER A 26 5.17 16.23 17.04
C SER A 26 5.08 15.32 15.80
N ARG A 27 4.03 15.45 14.99
CA ARG A 27 3.77 14.60 13.84
C ARG A 27 2.97 15.31 12.75
N ILE A 28 3.25 15.00 11.50
CA ILE A 28 2.50 15.47 10.33
C ILE A 28 1.93 14.27 9.60
N ILE A 29 0.64 14.29 9.31
CA ILE A 29 0.00 13.36 8.38
C ILE A 29 -0.04 14.04 7.02
N ALA A 30 0.72 13.52 6.06
CA ALA A 30 0.83 14.11 4.74
C ALA A 30 0.00 13.35 3.72
N SER A 31 -0.80 14.09 2.94
CA SER A 31 -1.48 13.50 1.77
C SER A 31 -0.46 12.86 0.81
N PRO A 32 -0.77 11.72 0.20
CA PRO A 32 0.12 11.05 -0.76
C PRO A 32 0.57 11.94 -1.93
N GLY A 33 -0.26 12.90 -2.35
CA GLY A 33 0.05 13.82 -3.45
C GLY A 33 1.12 14.88 -3.14
N ILE A 34 1.50 15.06 -1.87
CA ILE A 34 2.52 16.04 -1.48
C ILE A 34 3.89 15.36 -1.45
N THR A 35 4.86 15.85 -2.22
CA THR A 35 6.22 15.31 -2.27
C THR A 35 7.04 15.68 -1.04
N ASP A 36 8.06 14.90 -0.67
CA ASP A 36 8.96 15.21 0.44
C ASP A 36 9.82 16.46 0.18
N SER A 37 9.96 16.85 -1.10
CA SER A 37 10.60 18.08 -1.52
C SER A 37 9.75 19.33 -1.28
N HIS A 38 8.49 19.20 -0.87
CA HIS A 38 7.66 20.35 -0.52
C HIS A 38 8.33 21.11 0.64
N PRO A 39 8.54 22.44 0.54
CA PRO A 39 9.32 23.20 1.51
C PRO A 39 8.91 22.98 2.96
N PHE A 40 7.60 22.88 3.24
CA PHE A 40 7.09 22.65 4.58
C PHE A 40 7.45 21.25 5.11
N LEU A 41 7.42 20.20 4.26
CA LEU A 41 7.82 18.85 4.68
C LEU A 41 9.34 18.73 4.83
N ALA A 42 10.10 19.38 3.95
CA ALA A 42 11.57 19.46 4.09
C ALA A 42 11.98 20.13 5.40
N ALA A 43 11.29 21.23 5.77
CA ALA A 43 11.51 21.91 7.05
C ALA A 43 11.10 21.01 8.24
N ALA A 44 9.99 20.26 8.13
CA ALA A 44 9.56 19.33 9.16
C ALA A 44 10.62 18.23 9.41
N HIS A 45 11.13 17.60 8.36
CA HIS A 45 12.20 16.61 8.46
C HIS A 45 13.48 17.21 9.09
N SER A 46 13.85 18.43 8.71
CA SER A 46 15.02 19.14 9.29
C SER A 46 14.85 19.43 10.77
N ASN A 47 13.62 19.55 11.26
CA ASN A 47 13.28 19.74 12.66
C ASN A 47 13.01 18.43 13.41
N GLY A 48 13.24 17.27 12.80
CA GLY A 48 13.02 15.96 13.40
C GLY A 48 11.54 15.62 13.64
N ILE A 49 10.61 16.28 12.91
CA ILE A 49 9.18 16.01 13.00
C ILE A 49 8.86 14.81 12.10
N GLU A 50 8.19 13.84 12.67
CA GLU A 50 7.75 12.65 11.95
C GLU A 50 6.69 13.00 10.91
N VAL A 51 6.89 12.53 9.66
CA VAL A 51 5.91 12.67 8.58
C VAL A 51 5.43 11.29 8.18
N ILE A 52 4.14 11.02 8.36
CA ILE A 52 3.51 9.72 8.10
C ILE A 52 2.38 9.84 7.09
N SER A 53 1.93 8.69 6.59
CA SER A 53 0.73 8.55 5.75
C SER A 53 -0.53 8.33 6.60
N ASP A 54 -1.69 8.45 5.97
CA ASP A 54 -2.98 8.00 6.48
C ASP A 54 -2.98 6.49 6.77
N ILE A 55 -2.22 5.71 6.00
CA ILE A 55 -2.09 4.25 6.19
C ILE A 55 -1.41 3.93 7.52
N GLN A 56 -0.41 4.72 7.96
CA GLN A 56 0.21 4.50 9.27
C GLN A 56 -0.79 4.66 10.42
N LEU A 57 -1.71 5.63 10.31
CA LEU A 57 -2.79 5.79 11.30
C LEU A 57 -3.78 4.63 11.22
N PHE A 58 -4.17 4.25 10.01
CA PHE A 58 -5.09 3.14 9.80
C PHE A 58 -4.56 1.84 10.43
N VAL A 59 -3.30 1.50 10.16
CA VAL A 59 -2.67 0.28 10.68
C VAL A 59 -2.63 0.24 12.22
N ALA A 60 -2.45 1.41 12.85
CA ALA A 60 -2.44 1.49 14.31
C ALA A 60 -3.81 1.19 14.96
N GLU A 61 -4.90 1.40 14.23
CA GLU A 61 -6.28 1.26 14.72
C GLU A 61 -7.02 0.04 14.13
N ALA A 62 -6.46 -0.59 13.08
CA ALA A 62 -7.10 -1.72 12.41
C ALA A 62 -7.22 -2.93 13.34
N ASP A 63 -8.43 -3.47 13.46
CA ASP A 63 -8.80 -4.55 14.38
C ASP A 63 -9.11 -5.89 13.68
N ALA A 64 -8.81 -5.99 12.38
CA ALA A 64 -8.96 -7.20 11.57
C ALA A 64 -7.71 -7.41 10.69
N PRO A 65 -7.46 -8.65 10.20
CA PRO A 65 -6.36 -8.96 9.32
C PRO A 65 -6.33 -8.09 8.06
N LEU A 66 -5.12 -7.66 7.67
CA LEU A 66 -4.88 -6.80 6.52
C LEU A 66 -4.35 -7.61 5.34
N VAL A 67 -4.89 -7.35 4.15
CA VAL A 67 -4.32 -7.75 2.86
C VAL A 67 -3.93 -6.49 2.12
N ALA A 68 -2.66 -6.34 1.76
CA ALA A 68 -2.17 -5.17 1.05
C ALA A 68 -1.81 -5.53 -0.39
N VAL A 69 -2.25 -4.72 -1.34
CA VAL A 69 -2.01 -4.90 -2.78
C VAL A 69 -1.30 -3.68 -3.34
N THR A 70 -0.14 -3.88 -3.96
CA THR A 70 0.56 -2.83 -4.72
C THR A 70 1.03 -3.32 -6.08
N GLY A 71 1.44 -2.41 -6.92
CA GLY A 71 1.95 -2.64 -8.26
C GLY A 71 1.89 -1.35 -9.07
N SER A 72 2.51 -1.31 -10.23
CA SER A 72 2.30 -0.21 -11.18
C SER A 72 0.91 -0.31 -11.77
N ASN A 73 0.53 -1.48 -12.26
CA ASN A 73 -0.74 -1.74 -12.92
C ASN A 73 -1.52 -2.89 -12.27
N GLY A 74 -2.84 -2.90 -12.44
CA GLY A 74 -3.74 -3.99 -12.01
C GLY A 74 -4.17 -3.98 -10.55
N LYS A 75 -3.68 -3.05 -9.73
CA LYS A 75 -4.02 -2.95 -8.30
C LYS A 75 -5.52 -2.97 -8.04
N SER A 76 -6.25 -2.02 -8.63
CA SER A 76 -7.70 -1.86 -8.43
C SER A 76 -8.49 -3.08 -8.87
N THR A 77 -8.07 -3.71 -9.98
CA THR A 77 -8.69 -4.94 -10.48
C THR A 77 -8.53 -6.07 -9.48
N VAL A 78 -7.31 -6.29 -8.97
CA VAL A 78 -7.04 -7.37 -8.00
C VAL A 78 -7.72 -7.09 -6.66
N THR A 79 -7.66 -5.87 -6.16
CA THR A 79 -8.32 -5.47 -4.90
C THR A 79 -9.83 -5.68 -4.98
N THR A 80 -10.46 -5.26 -6.08
CA THR A 80 -11.90 -5.45 -6.29
C THR A 80 -12.26 -6.93 -6.41
N LEU A 81 -11.45 -7.70 -7.15
CA LEU A 81 -11.69 -9.14 -7.33
C LEU A 81 -11.57 -9.89 -6.00
N LEU A 82 -10.55 -9.59 -5.19
CA LEU A 82 -10.39 -10.18 -3.87
C LEU A 82 -11.59 -9.89 -2.96
N ASN A 83 -12.07 -8.64 -2.96
CA ASN A 83 -13.26 -8.26 -2.20
C ASN A 83 -14.49 -9.08 -2.61
N LEU A 84 -14.74 -9.22 -3.91
CA LEU A 84 -15.84 -10.04 -4.44
C LEU A 84 -15.68 -11.54 -4.12
N MET A 85 -14.44 -12.05 -4.12
CA MET A 85 -14.16 -13.44 -3.75
C MET A 85 -14.42 -13.68 -2.26
N CYS A 86 -14.04 -12.75 -1.38
CA CYS A 86 -14.38 -12.82 0.05
C CYS A 86 -15.89 -12.86 0.25
N ASP A 87 -16.64 -11.96 -0.38
CA ASP A 87 -18.10 -11.91 -0.29
C ASP A 87 -18.72 -13.21 -0.79
N SER A 88 -18.24 -13.77 -1.91
CA SER A 88 -18.70 -15.04 -2.46
C SER A 88 -18.41 -16.24 -1.56
N ALA A 89 -17.36 -16.14 -0.74
CA ALA A 89 -17.00 -17.14 0.26
C ALA A 89 -17.73 -16.94 1.61
N GLY A 90 -18.66 -16.00 1.70
CA GLY A 90 -19.39 -15.66 2.94
C GLY A 90 -18.53 -14.95 3.99
N LYS A 91 -17.46 -14.27 3.56
CA LYS A 91 -16.58 -13.49 4.39
C LYS A 91 -16.82 -12.00 4.16
N SER A 92 -16.98 -11.24 5.24
CA SER A 92 -17.06 -9.79 5.14
C SER A 92 -15.68 -9.20 4.88
N SER A 93 -15.56 -8.32 3.89
CA SER A 93 -14.33 -7.58 3.66
C SER A 93 -14.61 -6.12 3.32
N LEU A 94 -13.68 -5.23 3.70
CA LEU A 94 -13.72 -3.81 3.38
C LEU A 94 -12.49 -3.46 2.56
N ALA A 95 -12.73 -3.01 1.32
CA ALA A 95 -11.68 -2.63 0.39
C ALA A 95 -11.59 -1.11 0.26
N GLY A 96 -10.37 -0.56 0.20
CA GLY A 96 -10.15 0.88 0.08
C GLY A 96 -8.70 1.31 0.02
N ALA A 97 -8.43 2.48 0.55
CA ALA A 97 -7.20 3.26 0.56
C ALA A 97 -6.96 4.04 -0.74
N ASN A 98 -6.05 3.61 -1.61
CA ASN A 98 -5.83 4.27 -2.91
C ASN A 98 -7.00 4.03 -3.89
N LEU A 99 -7.92 3.15 -3.59
CA LEU A 99 -9.11 2.82 -4.37
C LEU A 99 -10.39 3.23 -3.61
N GLY A 100 -11.13 4.18 -4.18
CA GLY A 100 -12.49 4.50 -3.74
C GLY A 100 -12.60 5.08 -2.34
N VAL A 101 -12.78 4.23 -1.33
CA VAL A 101 -12.97 4.63 0.07
C VAL A 101 -11.64 4.92 0.74
N PRO A 102 -11.43 6.10 1.36
CA PRO A 102 -10.22 6.39 2.14
C PRO A 102 -10.01 5.34 3.25
N ALA A 103 -8.74 5.02 3.54
CA ALA A 103 -8.42 3.98 4.52
C ALA A 103 -9.09 4.23 5.89
N LEU A 104 -8.99 5.43 6.42
CA LEU A 104 -9.54 5.77 7.73
C LEU A 104 -11.08 5.67 7.79
N ASP A 105 -11.76 5.85 6.66
CA ASP A 105 -13.22 5.70 6.58
C ASP A 105 -13.67 4.23 6.67
N LEU A 106 -12.76 3.29 6.47
CA LEU A 106 -13.05 1.86 6.68
C LEU A 106 -13.19 1.54 8.18
N LEU A 107 -12.51 2.28 9.06
CA LEU A 107 -12.53 2.05 10.50
C LEU A 107 -13.84 2.44 11.17
N ILE A 108 -14.66 3.29 10.54
CA ILE A 108 -15.96 3.71 11.07
C ILE A 108 -17.09 2.72 10.73
N LYS A 109 -16.78 1.65 9.99
CA LYS A 109 -17.70 0.59 9.62
C LYS A 109 -17.64 -0.56 10.63
N ASP A 110 -18.63 -1.45 10.55
CA ASP A 110 -18.58 -2.69 11.32
C ASP A 110 -17.31 -3.48 10.99
N LYS A 111 -16.73 -4.11 12.01
CA LYS A 111 -15.52 -4.91 11.90
C LYS A 111 -15.67 -6.01 10.84
N PRO A 112 -14.83 -6.03 9.79
CA PRO A 112 -14.86 -7.08 8.78
C PRO A 112 -14.05 -8.31 9.22
N ASP A 113 -14.15 -9.40 8.43
CA ASP A 113 -13.19 -10.50 8.53
C ASP A 113 -11.81 -10.08 7.99
N PHE A 114 -11.76 -9.18 6.97
CA PHE A 114 -10.52 -8.69 6.35
C PHE A 114 -10.62 -7.25 5.88
N TYR A 115 -9.55 -6.48 6.03
CA TYR A 115 -9.33 -5.25 5.25
C TYR A 115 -8.47 -5.57 4.03
N ILE A 116 -8.83 -5.04 2.87
CA ILE A 116 -8.10 -5.19 1.61
C ILE A 116 -7.68 -3.80 1.12
N LEU A 117 -6.40 -3.48 1.26
CA LEU A 117 -5.88 -2.15 0.96
C LEU A 117 -5.16 -2.12 -0.37
N GLU A 118 -5.61 -1.26 -1.27
CA GLU A 118 -4.80 -0.84 -2.42
C GLU A 118 -3.83 0.23 -1.97
N LEU A 119 -2.51 0.00 -2.11
CA LEU A 119 -1.49 0.94 -1.67
C LEU A 119 -0.65 1.47 -2.82
N SER A 120 -0.51 2.81 -2.86
CA SER A 120 0.40 3.50 -3.75
C SER A 120 1.84 3.47 -3.20
N SER A 121 2.84 3.74 -4.07
CA SER A 121 4.22 3.89 -3.63
C SER A 121 4.41 5.08 -2.67
N PHE A 122 3.59 6.11 -2.79
CA PHE A 122 3.60 7.30 -1.94
C PHE A 122 3.19 6.98 -0.51
N GLN A 123 2.10 6.20 -0.37
CA GLN A 123 1.63 5.73 0.93
C GLN A 123 2.64 4.79 1.57
N LEU A 124 3.15 3.81 0.81
CA LEU A 124 4.15 2.85 1.29
C LEU A 124 5.44 3.52 1.76
N LYS A 125 5.92 4.56 1.07
CA LYS A 125 7.13 5.30 1.47
C LYS A 125 7.01 5.95 2.85
N ARG A 126 5.80 6.31 3.27
CA ARG A 126 5.52 7.02 4.53
C ARG A 126 4.84 6.14 5.59
N THR A 127 4.80 4.85 5.37
CA THR A 127 4.32 3.86 6.34
C THR A 127 5.52 3.14 6.91
N GLN A 128 5.76 3.21 8.20
CA GLN A 128 6.95 2.62 8.83
C GLN A 128 6.78 1.11 9.01
N ASP A 129 5.72 0.72 9.70
CA ASP A 129 5.37 -0.67 9.94
C ASP A 129 4.07 -1.01 9.21
N LEU A 130 4.08 -2.11 8.48
CA LEU A 130 2.93 -2.60 7.71
C LEU A 130 2.66 -4.07 8.05
N PRO A 131 2.13 -4.36 9.26
CA PRO A 131 1.83 -5.73 9.68
C PRO A 131 0.62 -6.25 8.91
N VAL A 132 0.87 -6.88 7.77
CA VAL A 132 -0.16 -7.47 6.92
C VAL A 132 -0.09 -8.98 6.93
N MET A 133 -1.25 -9.64 6.94
CA MET A 133 -1.36 -11.08 6.79
C MET A 133 -0.83 -11.53 5.41
N VAL A 134 -1.17 -10.75 4.36
CA VAL A 134 -0.71 -11.03 2.99
C VAL A 134 -0.31 -9.72 2.29
N ALA A 135 0.93 -9.67 1.81
CA ALA A 135 1.43 -8.62 0.93
C ALA A 135 1.43 -9.09 -0.53
N VAL A 136 0.82 -8.33 -1.44
CA VAL A 136 0.75 -8.67 -2.87
C VAL A 136 1.48 -7.60 -3.69
N LEU A 137 2.55 -8.00 -4.39
CA LEU A 137 3.26 -7.18 -5.37
C LEU A 137 2.99 -7.70 -6.78
N LEU A 138 2.20 -6.98 -7.56
CA LEU A 138 1.75 -7.42 -8.88
C LEU A 138 2.83 -7.26 -9.96
N ASN A 139 3.40 -6.06 -10.05
CA ASN A 139 4.40 -5.69 -11.05
C ASN A 139 5.01 -4.34 -10.70
N ILE A 140 6.21 -4.09 -11.22
CA ILE A 140 6.84 -2.78 -11.19
C ILE A 140 7.29 -2.42 -12.60
N SER A 141 6.75 -1.33 -13.15
CA SER A 141 7.20 -0.67 -14.37
C SER A 141 7.52 0.79 -14.05
N SER A 142 8.37 1.42 -14.84
CA SER A 142 8.74 2.83 -14.64
C SER A 142 7.50 3.72 -14.68
N ASP A 143 7.25 4.41 -13.57
CA ASP A 143 6.09 5.29 -13.37
C ASP A 143 6.41 6.31 -12.27
N HIS A 144 5.64 7.40 -12.20
CA HIS A 144 5.69 8.40 -11.12
C HIS A 144 7.09 9.00 -10.85
N LEU A 145 7.93 9.20 -11.87
CA LEU A 145 9.24 9.84 -11.73
C LEU A 145 9.16 11.34 -11.45
N ASP A 146 8.00 11.92 -11.59
CA ASP A 146 7.66 13.29 -11.17
C ASP A 146 7.56 13.42 -9.64
N TRP A 147 7.24 12.33 -8.93
CA TRP A 147 7.14 12.29 -7.48
C TRP A 147 8.37 11.63 -6.84
N HIS A 148 8.84 10.50 -7.38
CA HIS A 148 10.06 9.83 -6.95
C HIS A 148 11.26 10.39 -7.71
N THR A 149 12.32 10.72 -7.02
CA THR A 149 13.53 11.30 -7.63
C THR A 149 14.20 10.32 -8.60
N THR A 150 14.06 9.01 -8.35
CA THR A 150 14.64 7.94 -9.17
C THR A 150 13.71 6.73 -9.25
N GLU A 151 13.88 5.93 -10.30
CA GLU A 151 13.19 4.65 -10.43
C GLU A 151 13.53 3.70 -9.27
N GLN A 152 14.77 3.73 -8.80
CA GLN A 152 15.18 2.90 -7.66
C GLN A 152 14.44 3.29 -6.37
N GLU A 153 14.21 4.57 -6.15
CA GLU A 153 13.41 5.04 -5.01
C GLU A 153 11.95 4.58 -5.11
N TYR A 154 11.36 4.64 -6.30
CA TYR A 154 10.02 4.13 -6.57
C TYR A 154 9.91 2.62 -6.29
N ARG A 155 10.87 1.82 -6.79
CA ARG A 155 10.93 0.37 -6.54
C ARG A 155 11.06 0.06 -5.06
N LYS A 156 12.01 0.73 -4.37
CA LYS A 156 12.21 0.59 -2.93
C LYS A 156 10.94 0.89 -2.13
N ALA A 157 10.21 1.95 -2.50
CA ALA A 157 8.95 2.29 -1.86
C ALA A 157 7.90 1.17 -2.01
N LYS A 158 7.81 0.51 -3.18
CA LYS A 158 6.90 -0.62 -3.38
C LYS A 158 7.32 -1.88 -2.64
N TYR A 159 8.62 -2.17 -2.56
CA TYR A 159 9.11 -3.34 -1.78
C TYR A 159 8.82 -3.20 -0.28
N HIS A 160 8.58 -1.98 0.18
CA HIS A 160 8.18 -1.75 1.57
C HIS A 160 6.88 -2.46 1.96
N ILE A 161 6.05 -2.87 0.99
CA ILE A 161 4.84 -3.66 1.24
C ILE A 161 5.12 -4.97 1.98
N PHE A 162 6.33 -5.49 1.87
CA PHE A 162 6.73 -6.73 2.55
C PHE A 162 7.19 -6.50 4.00
N SER A 163 7.36 -5.25 4.43
CA SER A 163 7.80 -4.92 5.78
C SER A 163 6.72 -5.31 6.81
N GLY A 164 7.00 -6.33 7.61
CA GLY A 164 6.05 -6.85 8.59
C GLY A 164 4.99 -7.82 8.03
N ALA A 165 5.10 -8.25 6.77
CA ALA A 165 4.17 -9.21 6.19
C ALA A 165 4.40 -10.63 6.73
N GLU A 166 3.31 -11.35 7.03
CA GLU A 166 3.35 -12.77 7.43
C GLU A 166 3.53 -13.68 6.21
N SER A 167 2.94 -13.29 5.08
CA SER A 167 3.07 -14.00 3.81
C SER A 167 3.02 -13.04 2.63
N ALA A 168 3.51 -13.49 1.48
CA ALA A 168 3.57 -12.65 0.29
C ALA A 168 3.21 -13.38 -1.00
N VAL A 169 2.66 -12.61 -1.94
CA VAL A 169 2.40 -13.03 -3.31
C VAL A 169 3.14 -12.08 -4.26
N PHE A 170 3.93 -12.62 -5.17
CA PHE A 170 4.74 -11.81 -6.07
C PHE A 170 4.85 -12.40 -7.48
N ASN A 171 5.15 -11.53 -8.45
CA ASN A 171 5.38 -11.92 -9.82
C ASN A 171 6.80 -12.46 -10.01
N ARG A 172 6.96 -13.78 -10.28
CA ARG A 172 8.28 -14.39 -10.54
C ARG A 172 8.88 -14.00 -11.91
N GLY A 173 8.07 -13.46 -12.82
CA GLY A 173 8.56 -12.89 -14.07
C GLY A 173 9.26 -11.54 -13.91
N ASP A 174 9.17 -10.90 -12.74
CA ASP A 174 9.91 -9.68 -12.42
C ASP A 174 11.17 -10.04 -11.61
N ALA A 175 12.33 -10.11 -12.32
CA ALA A 175 13.59 -10.52 -11.71
C ALA A 175 14.05 -9.60 -10.57
N ASP A 176 13.68 -8.32 -10.61
CA ASP A 176 14.00 -7.36 -9.56
C ASP A 176 13.14 -7.60 -8.32
N ALA A 177 11.84 -7.86 -8.50
CA ALA A 177 10.97 -8.27 -7.40
C ALA A 177 11.47 -9.56 -6.73
N VAL A 178 11.88 -10.56 -7.52
CA VAL A 178 12.46 -11.82 -7.01
C VAL A 178 13.74 -11.57 -6.22
N ALA A 179 14.59 -10.64 -6.64
CA ALA A 179 15.86 -10.32 -5.96
C ALA A 179 15.65 -9.62 -4.61
N HIS A 180 14.58 -8.84 -4.47
CA HIS A 180 14.28 -8.04 -3.27
C HIS A 180 13.22 -8.67 -2.36
N PHE A 181 12.70 -9.81 -2.74
CA PHE A 181 11.69 -10.53 -1.98
C PHE A 181 12.29 -11.09 -0.66
N PRO A 182 11.65 -10.90 0.50
CA PRO A 182 12.11 -11.47 1.77
C PRO A 182 11.94 -12.99 1.74
N ARG A 183 13.03 -13.73 1.96
CA ARG A 183 13.07 -15.20 1.83
C ARG A 183 12.66 -15.94 3.12
N ASP A 184 12.44 -15.23 4.19
CA ASP A 184 12.12 -15.73 5.52
C ASP A 184 10.62 -15.77 5.82
N ILE A 185 9.78 -15.31 4.88
CA ILE A 185 8.34 -15.38 4.99
C ILE A 185 7.74 -16.38 3.99
N ARG A 186 6.58 -16.94 4.34
CA ARG A 186 5.83 -17.79 3.42
C ARG A 186 5.49 -17.04 2.14
N SER A 187 5.72 -17.65 0.99
CA SER A 187 5.45 -16.99 -0.27
C SER A 187 4.77 -17.87 -1.30
N LEU A 188 3.98 -17.23 -2.15
CA LEU A 188 3.45 -17.78 -3.39
C LEU A 188 3.91 -16.91 -4.55
N SER A 189 4.38 -17.53 -5.62
CA SER A 189 4.68 -16.81 -6.85
C SER A 189 3.55 -16.92 -7.87
N PHE A 190 3.50 -16.01 -8.81
CA PHE A 190 2.71 -16.16 -10.03
C PHE A 190 3.52 -15.73 -11.25
N GLY A 191 3.19 -16.29 -12.41
CA GLY A 191 3.88 -15.98 -13.69
C GLY A 191 3.08 -16.46 -14.88
N LEU A 192 3.62 -16.23 -16.09
CA LEU A 192 3.05 -16.71 -17.34
C LEU A 192 3.72 -18.01 -17.84
N ASP A 193 4.70 -18.48 -17.12
CA ASP A 193 5.42 -19.74 -17.30
C ASP A 193 4.83 -20.85 -16.43
N GLU A 194 5.24 -22.08 -16.65
CA GLU A 194 4.88 -23.21 -15.79
C GLU A 194 5.59 -23.05 -14.41
N PRO A 195 4.87 -23.17 -13.29
CA PRO A 195 5.47 -23.03 -11.97
C PRO A 195 6.38 -24.23 -11.66
N ASP A 196 7.49 -23.97 -10.99
CA ASP A 196 8.48 -24.96 -10.53
C ASP A 196 8.57 -25.05 -8.99
N GLY A 197 7.56 -24.59 -8.29
CA GLY A 197 7.46 -24.53 -6.83
C GLY A 197 6.15 -23.87 -6.42
N ASP A 198 6.00 -23.51 -5.14
CA ASP A 198 4.78 -22.90 -4.60
C ASP A 198 4.35 -21.68 -5.40
N GLY A 199 3.42 -21.86 -6.34
CA GLY A 199 2.96 -20.76 -7.18
C GLY A 199 1.96 -21.13 -8.24
N TYR A 200 1.46 -20.11 -8.92
CA TYR A 200 0.52 -20.24 -10.04
C TYR A 200 1.20 -19.81 -11.35
N GLY A 201 0.83 -20.49 -12.43
CA GLY A 201 1.34 -20.19 -13.76
C GLY A 201 0.52 -20.80 -14.86
N LEU A 202 1.06 -20.80 -16.08
CA LEU A 202 0.40 -21.31 -17.27
C LEU A 202 1.14 -22.53 -17.78
N ARG A 203 0.40 -23.64 -17.99
CA ARG A 203 0.90 -24.83 -18.67
C ARG A 203 0.25 -24.94 -20.03
N ASN A 204 1.06 -25.18 -21.05
CA ASN A 204 0.60 -25.52 -22.41
C ASN A 204 0.56 -27.04 -22.58
N ASP A 205 -0.60 -27.55 -22.96
CA ASP A 205 -0.79 -28.97 -23.24
C ASP A 205 -1.62 -29.14 -24.53
N ALA A 206 -1.03 -29.79 -25.54
CA ALA A 206 -1.63 -30.05 -26.83
C ALA A 206 -2.25 -28.84 -27.57
N GLY A 207 -1.76 -27.61 -27.28
CA GLY A 207 -2.26 -26.36 -27.86
C GLY A 207 -3.25 -25.60 -27.00
N ASP A 208 -3.70 -26.16 -25.88
CA ASP A 208 -4.51 -25.50 -24.88
C ASP A 208 -3.66 -24.94 -23.75
N VAL A 209 -4.12 -23.84 -23.15
CA VAL A 209 -3.46 -23.16 -22.03
C VAL A 209 -4.27 -23.38 -20.76
N PHE A 210 -3.63 -23.93 -19.74
CA PHE A 210 -4.24 -24.22 -18.45
C PHE A 210 -3.61 -23.38 -17.33
N LEU A 211 -4.42 -22.92 -16.39
CA LEU A 211 -3.93 -22.42 -15.12
C LEU A 211 -3.36 -23.60 -14.33
N SER A 212 -2.12 -23.49 -13.89
CA SER A 212 -1.40 -24.55 -13.16
C SER A 212 -0.93 -24.06 -11.81
N TYR A 213 -0.92 -24.95 -10.83
CA TYR A 213 -0.28 -24.78 -9.53
C TYR A 213 0.81 -25.85 -9.40
N GLY A 214 2.02 -25.49 -8.99
CA GLY A 214 3.16 -26.37 -8.77
C GLY A 214 3.76 -26.20 -7.41
#